data_72a733dd8d06ca862555b06f9a15d540
#
_entry.id   72a733dd8d06ca862555b06f9a15d540
#
_cell.length_a   1.000
_cell.length_b   1.000
_cell.length_c   1.000
_cell.angle_alpha   90.00
_cell.angle_beta   90.00
_cell.angle_gamma   90.00
#
_symmetry.space_group_name_H-M   'P 1'
#
loop_
_entity.id
_entity.type
_entity.pdbx_description
1 polymer ?
#
loop_
_entity_poly.entity_id
_entity_poly.type
_entity_poly.pdbx_seq_one_letter_code
_entity_poly.pdbx_strand_id
1 'polypeptide(L)'
;MPQRPRRKFGPSQKERIFLAALPDAETAARIHALAEKLKAQHGFTANLILPEHLHVTLFHLGDWPKLPDEIVTLAAGAASQVSVPAFGVTFRRVESFRNSTGVFPFVLTSDKAQWKGLHEALRVALTNAGLGGATRGDFAPHITLTYDKVRVKPHAVDPIEWIVKDFVLIHSALGKTTHNHLGRWPLG
;
A
#
# COMPACT_ATOMS: atom_id res chain seq x y z
N MET A 1 -33.69 32.17 -24.35
CA MET A 1 -32.85 31.00 -24.59
C MET A 1 -32.69 30.26 -23.26
N PRO A 2 -33.14 28.99 -23.12
CA PRO A 2 -33.00 28.26 -21.87
C PRO A 2 -31.56 27.80 -21.68
N GLN A 3 -30.96 28.14 -20.51
CA GLN A 3 -29.63 27.68 -20.10
C GLN A 3 -29.69 26.17 -19.86
N ARG A 4 -28.82 25.42 -20.54
CA ARG A 4 -28.59 23.98 -20.27
C ARG A 4 -28.05 23.79 -18.84
N PRO A 5 -28.59 22.86 -18.03
CA PRO A 5 -28.07 22.59 -16.71
C PRO A 5 -26.64 22.05 -16.83
N ARG A 6 -25.67 22.69 -16.15
CA ARG A 6 -24.30 22.15 -15.97
C ARG A 6 -24.41 20.85 -15.18
N ARG A 7 -24.20 19.71 -15.83
CA ARG A 7 -24.00 18.45 -15.15
C ARG A 7 -22.79 18.61 -14.23
N LYS A 8 -23.02 18.62 -12.92
CA LYS A 8 -21.97 18.42 -11.92
C LYS A 8 -21.51 16.97 -12.07
N PHE A 9 -20.40 16.75 -12.76
CA PHE A 9 -19.70 15.48 -12.65
C PHE A 9 -19.19 15.42 -11.21
N GLY A 10 -19.72 14.50 -10.41
CA GLY A 10 -19.12 14.11 -9.14
C GLY A 10 -17.68 13.64 -9.38
N PRO A 11 -16.81 13.63 -8.36
CA PRO A 11 -15.45 13.13 -8.52
C PRO A 11 -15.52 11.74 -9.15
N SER A 12 -14.94 11.58 -10.36
CA SER A 12 -14.94 10.31 -11.06
C SER A 12 -14.28 9.29 -10.15
N GLN A 13 -15.02 8.26 -9.76
CA GLN A 13 -14.47 7.12 -9.00
C GLN A 13 -13.27 6.61 -9.78
N LYS A 14 -12.11 6.50 -9.13
CA LYS A 14 -10.90 5.95 -9.75
C LYS A 14 -10.65 4.54 -9.25
N GLU A 15 -10.29 3.68 -10.15
CA GLU A 15 -9.91 2.30 -9.91
C GLU A 15 -8.38 2.26 -9.78
N ARG A 16 -7.89 1.94 -8.58
CA ARG A 16 -6.46 1.86 -8.27
C ARG A 16 -6.00 0.42 -8.34
N ILE A 17 -4.88 0.18 -9.01
CA ILE A 17 -4.23 -1.13 -9.08
C ILE A 17 -2.83 -1.02 -8.49
N PHE A 18 -2.50 -1.94 -7.59
CA PHE A 18 -1.18 -1.99 -6.95
C PHE A 18 -0.81 -3.40 -6.51
N LEU A 19 0.48 -3.68 -6.44
CA LEU A 19 1.04 -4.87 -5.82
C LEU A 19 1.40 -4.57 -4.37
N ALA A 20 1.07 -5.49 -3.47
CA ALA A 20 1.28 -5.32 -2.04
C ALA A 20 1.64 -6.62 -1.34
N ALA A 21 2.33 -6.51 -0.20
CA ALA A 21 2.44 -7.57 0.80
C ALA A 21 1.52 -7.27 1.98
N LEU A 22 0.82 -8.29 2.45
CA LEU A 22 -0.14 -8.18 3.54
C LEU A 22 0.39 -8.91 4.78
N PRO A 23 0.33 -8.30 5.99
CA PRO A 23 0.60 -9.03 7.20
C PRO A 23 -0.46 -10.14 7.42
N ASP A 24 -0.07 -11.24 8.06
CA ASP A 24 -1.04 -12.22 8.55
C ASP A 24 -1.95 -11.61 9.63
N ALA A 25 -3.05 -12.30 9.96
CA ALA A 25 -4.07 -11.78 10.86
C ALA A 25 -3.53 -11.43 12.25
N GLU A 26 -2.59 -12.23 12.78
CA GLU A 26 -1.97 -11.99 14.09
C GLU A 26 -1.09 -10.73 14.04
N THR A 27 -0.24 -10.63 13.03
CA THR A 27 0.62 -9.45 12.82
C THR A 27 -0.22 -8.20 12.57
N ALA A 28 -1.29 -8.29 11.77
CA ALA A 28 -2.21 -7.18 11.51
C ALA A 28 -2.89 -6.69 12.80
N ALA A 29 -3.32 -7.61 13.67
CA ALA A 29 -3.90 -7.26 14.98
C ALA A 29 -2.89 -6.56 15.89
N ARG A 30 -1.63 -7.02 15.93
CA ARG A 30 -0.53 -6.37 16.69
C ARG A 30 -0.24 -4.97 16.17
N ILE A 31 -0.20 -4.77 14.85
CA ILE A 31 0.00 -3.45 14.23
C ILE A 31 -1.17 -2.52 14.58
N HIS A 32 -2.40 -3.02 14.51
CA HIS A 32 -3.59 -2.22 14.83
C HIS A 32 -3.62 -1.81 16.32
N ALA A 33 -3.30 -2.70 17.24
CA ALA A 33 -3.18 -2.39 18.67
C ALA A 33 -2.10 -1.33 18.94
N LEU A 34 -0.94 -1.40 18.24
CA LEU A 34 0.07 -0.35 18.29
C LEU A 34 -0.49 0.98 17.75
N ALA A 35 -1.24 0.95 16.66
CA ALA A 35 -1.84 2.15 16.06
C ALA A 35 -2.86 2.81 17.01
N GLU A 36 -3.68 2.04 17.73
CA GLU A 36 -4.61 2.55 18.76
C GLU A 36 -3.85 3.27 19.90
N LYS A 37 -2.79 2.66 20.42
CA LYS A 37 -1.92 3.28 21.44
C LYS A 37 -1.32 4.59 20.94
N LEU A 38 -0.78 4.61 19.71
CA LEU A 38 -0.17 5.80 19.12
C LEU A 38 -1.22 6.88 18.79
N LYS A 39 -2.44 6.48 18.39
CA LYS A 39 -3.56 7.41 18.19
C LYS A 39 -3.86 8.20 19.47
N ALA A 40 -3.98 7.49 20.60
CA ALA A 40 -4.19 8.13 21.89
C ALA A 40 -3.00 9.02 22.31
N GLN A 41 -1.78 8.54 22.13
CA GLN A 41 -0.54 9.25 22.48
C GLN A 41 -0.36 10.56 21.71
N HIS A 42 -0.67 10.58 20.40
CA HIS A 42 -0.45 11.73 19.53
C HIS A 42 -1.71 12.59 19.34
N GLY A 43 -2.87 12.17 19.88
CA GLY A 43 -4.11 12.91 19.75
C GLY A 43 -4.70 12.90 18.34
N PHE A 44 -4.50 11.80 17.57
CA PHE A 44 -5.11 11.68 16.26
C PHE A 44 -6.63 11.60 16.35
N THR A 45 -7.31 12.35 15.48
CA THR A 45 -8.78 12.37 15.39
C THR A 45 -9.32 11.50 14.26
N ALA A 46 -8.49 11.24 13.26
CA ALA A 46 -8.87 10.42 12.11
C ALA A 46 -9.04 8.93 12.48
N ASN A 47 -9.78 8.20 11.64
CA ASN A 47 -9.93 6.76 11.78
C ASN A 47 -8.62 6.04 11.45
N LEU A 48 -8.34 4.96 12.17
CA LEU A 48 -7.25 4.05 11.85
C LEU A 48 -7.60 3.21 10.61
N ILE A 49 -6.56 2.78 9.90
CA ILE A 49 -6.71 1.76 8.86
C ILE A 49 -7.08 0.44 9.54
N LEU A 50 -8.12 -0.23 9.03
CA LEU A 50 -8.58 -1.50 9.56
C LEU A 50 -7.54 -2.60 9.34
N PRO A 51 -7.46 -3.62 10.21
CA PRO A 51 -6.46 -4.69 10.10
C PRO A 51 -6.42 -5.35 8.73
N GLU A 52 -7.57 -5.63 8.13
CA GLU A 52 -7.71 -6.25 6.80
C GLU A 52 -7.24 -5.37 5.63
N HIS A 53 -6.98 -4.09 5.87
CA HIS A 53 -6.47 -3.15 4.88
C HIS A 53 -5.01 -2.75 5.09
N LEU A 54 -4.38 -3.24 6.17
CA LEU A 54 -2.96 -3.00 6.42
C LEU A 54 -2.10 -3.71 5.36
N HIS A 55 -1.19 -2.97 4.73
CA HIS A 55 -0.34 -3.53 3.68
C HIS A 55 0.93 -2.70 3.49
N VAL A 56 1.93 -3.32 2.89
CA VAL A 56 3.08 -2.63 2.29
C VAL A 56 2.87 -2.56 0.79
N THR A 57 2.70 -1.38 0.22
CA THR A 57 2.65 -1.20 -1.23
C THR A 57 4.03 -1.48 -1.81
N LEU A 58 4.13 -2.45 -2.73
CA LEU A 58 5.35 -2.78 -3.45
C LEU A 58 5.48 -1.94 -4.73
N PHE A 59 4.39 -1.90 -5.53
CA PHE A 59 4.31 -1.09 -6.75
C PHE A 59 2.89 -0.56 -6.95
N HIS A 60 2.76 0.75 -7.04
CA HIS A 60 1.54 1.41 -7.50
C HIS A 60 1.53 1.42 -9.02
N LEU A 61 0.62 0.67 -9.64
CA LEU A 61 0.57 0.55 -11.11
C LEU A 61 -0.15 1.73 -11.75
N GLY A 62 -1.13 2.32 -11.07
CA GLY A 62 -1.82 3.53 -11.51
C GLY A 62 -3.25 3.65 -10.97
N ASP A 63 -3.90 4.75 -11.38
CA ASP A 63 -5.30 5.07 -11.08
C ASP A 63 -6.03 5.33 -12.40
N TRP A 64 -7.13 4.60 -12.67
CA TRP A 64 -7.92 4.68 -13.91
C TRP A 64 -9.37 5.02 -13.64
N PRO A 65 -10.10 5.59 -14.62
CA PRO A 65 -11.54 5.81 -14.51
C PRO A 65 -12.36 4.51 -14.52
N LYS A 66 -11.78 3.42 -15.04
CA LYS A 66 -12.36 2.08 -15.14
C LYS A 66 -11.24 1.06 -14.96
N LEU A 67 -11.58 -0.13 -14.43
CA LEU A 67 -10.62 -1.22 -14.26
C LEU A 67 -9.92 -1.53 -15.59
N PRO A 68 -8.59 -1.44 -15.68
CA PRO A 68 -7.84 -1.67 -16.91
C PRO A 68 -7.48 -3.16 -17.03
N ASP A 69 -8.31 -3.96 -17.68
CA ASP A 69 -8.14 -5.42 -17.81
C ASP A 69 -6.77 -5.82 -18.38
N GLU A 70 -6.26 -5.05 -19.34
CA GLU A 70 -4.93 -5.27 -19.94
C GLU A 70 -3.82 -5.12 -18.89
N ILE A 71 -3.85 -4.05 -18.10
CA ILE A 71 -2.85 -3.81 -17.03
C ILE A 71 -2.92 -4.91 -15.96
N VAL A 72 -4.13 -5.34 -15.61
CA VAL A 72 -4.33 -6.46 -14.67
C VAL A 72 -3.71 -7.73 -15.21
N THR A 73 -3.95 -8.07 -16.47
CA THR A 73 -3.40 -9.26 -17.14
C THR A 73 -1.88 -9.21 -17.20
N LEU A 74 -1.29 -8.09 -17.62
CA LEU A 74 0.17 -7.92 -17.69
C LEU A 74 0.81 -8.00 -16.31
N ALA A 75 0.21 -7.36 -15.30
CA ALA A 75 0.72 -7.37 -13.93
C ALA A 75 0.65 -8.78 -13.31
N ALA A 76 -0.44 -9.51 -13.53
CA ALA A 76 -0.58 -10.90 -13.07
C ALA A 76 0.42 -11.82 -13.75
N GLY A 77 0.64 -11.68 -15.07
CA GLY A 77 1.65 -12.42 -15.83
C GLY A 77 3.06 -12.14 -15.31
N ALA A 78 3.40 -10.88 -15.05
CA ALA A 78 4.68 -10.48 -14.46
C ALA A 78 4.87 -11.07 -13.06
N ALA A 79 3.86 -10.96 -12.21
CA ALA A 79 3.88 -11.49 -10.84
C ALA A 79 4.12 -13.00 -10.80
N SER A 80 3.57 -13.75 -11.76
CA SER A 80 3.76 -15.21 -11.88
C SER A 80 5.18 -15.63 -12.26
N GLN A 81 6.02 -14.71 -12.72
CA GLN A 81 7.44 -14.97 -13.03
C GLN A 81 8.37 -14.71 -11.83
N VAL A 82 7.84 -14.19 -10.74
CA VAL A 82 8.65 -13.88 -9.55
C VAL A 82 8.82 -15.14 -8.70
N SER A 83 10.07 -15.51 -8.47
CA SER A 83 10.46 -16.61 -7.58
C SER A 83 11.53 -16.10 -6.62
N VAL A 84 11.15 -15.86 -5.38
CA VAL A 84 12.03 -15.44 -4.29
C VAL A 84 11.59 -16.15 -3.01
N PRO A 85 12.52 -16.52 -2.10
CA PRO A 85 12.16 -17.16 -0.85
C PRO A 85 11.35 -16.21 0.05
N ALA A 86 10.54 -16.79 0.94
CA ALA A 86 9.94 -16.06 2.05
C ALA A 86 11.03 -15.41 2.92
N PHE A 87 10.78 -14.23 3.45
CA PHE A 87 11.79 -13.46 4.21
C PHE A 87 11.19 -12.71 5.39
N GLY A 88 12.03 -12.47 6.39
CA GLY A 88 11.65 -11.70 7.58
C GLY A 88 11.81 -10.20 7.38
N VAL A 89 10.87 -9.44 7.92
CA VAL A 89 10.94 -7.99 8.01
C VAL A 89 10.66 -7.52 9.44
N THR A 90 11.23 -6.38 9.80
CA THR A 90 11.04 -5.78 11.12
C THR A 90 10.63 -4.33 10.96
N PHE A 91 9.52 -3.97 11.56
CA PHE A 91 9.02 -2.60 11.65
C PHE A 91 9.34 -2.06 13.05
N ARG A 92 10.04 -0.92 13.13
CA ARG A 92 10.52 -0.37 14.42
C ARG A 92 10.48 1.15 14.53
N ARG A 93 9.91 1.85 13.56
CA ARG A 93 9.81 3.31 13.57
C ARG A 93 8.47 3.75 13.03
N VAL A 94 7.97 4.85 13.58
CA VAL A 94 6.79 5.54 13.06
C VAL A 94 7.13 6.99 12.74
N GLU A 95 6.46 7.54 11.76
CA GLU A 95 6.60 8.93 11.34
C GLU A 95 5.42 9.38 10.49
N SER A 96 5.24 10.67 10.33
CA SER A 96 4.33 11.22 9.33
C SER A 96 5.09 11.56 8.05
N PHE A 97 4.70 10.98 6.93
CA PHE A 97 5.23 11.33 5.63
C PHE A 97 4.73 12.72 5.20
N ARG A 98 5.55 13.42 4.41
CA ARG A 98 5.16 14.73 3.87
C ARG A 98 4.03 14.57 2.85
N ASN A 99 3.06 15.47 2.92
CA ASN A 99 1.97 15.58 1.95
C ASN A 99 1.63 17.06 1.75
N SER A 100 1.32 17.45 0.52
CA SER A 100 0.92 18.82 0.16
C SER A 100 -0.54 19.15 0.51
N THR A 101 -1.36 18.15 0.85
CA THR A 101 -2.79 18.32 1.17
C THR A 101 -3.05 18.79 2.60
N GLY A 102 -2.03 18.83 3.46
CA GLY A 102 -2.19 19.12 4.89
C GLY A 102 -2.75 17.96 5.72
N VAL A 103 -2.93 16.79 5.09
CA VAL A 103 -3.28 15.54 5.76
C VAL A 103 -2.11 14.57 5.56
N PHE A 104 -1.47 14.17 6.65
CA PHE A 104 -0.22 13.41 6.61
C PHE A 104 -0.49 11.92 6.83
N PRO A 105 0.02 11.03 5.95
CA PRO A 105 0.05 9.61 6.25
C PRO A 105 0.94 9.38 7.47
N PHE A 106 0.41 8.82 8.53
CA PHE A 106 1.18 8.33 9.68
C PHE A 106 1.48 6.86 9.45
N VAL A 107 2.75 6.52 9.42
CA VAL A 107 3.22 5.23 8.90
C VAL A 107 4.15 4.53 9.87
N LEU A 108 4.11 3.21 9.84
CA LEU A 108 5.06 2.30 10.45
C LEU A 108 6.05 1.85 9.38
N THR A 109 7.36 2.01 9.60
CA THR A 109 8.40 1.82 8.59
C THR A 109 9.35 0.66 8.92
N SER A 110 9.87 0.01 7.87
CA SER A 110 10.92 -1.02 7.97
C SER A 110 12.13 -0.65 7.10
N ASP A 111 13.21 -1.41 7.24
CA ASP A 111 14.42 -1.21 6.44
C ASP A 111 14.19 -1.68 5.01
N LYS A 112 14.50 -0.82 4.04
CA LYS A 112 14.43 -1.09 2.60
C LYS A 112 15.27 -2.29 2.19
N ALA A 113 16.39 -2.54 2.86
CA ALA A 113 17.28 -3.65 2.55
C ALA A 113 16.59 -5.01 2.71
N GLN A 114 15.66 -5.15 3.65
CA GLN A 114 14.90 -6.39 3.89
C GLN A 114 13.98 -6.76 2.71
N TRP A 115 13.53 -5.77 1.93
CA TRP A 115 12.61 -5.93 0.81
C TRP A 115 13.29 -6.04 -0.55
N LYS A 116 14.62 -5.87 -0.58
CA LYS A 116 15.39 -5.73 -1.84
C LYS A 116 15.15 -6.88 -2.81
N GLY A 117 15.15 -8.12 -2.32
CA GLY A 117 14.99 -9.30 -3.17
C GLY A 117 13.65 -9.31 -3.91
N LEU A 118 12.54 -9.19 -3.17
CA LEU A 118 11.20 -9.18 -3.75
C LEU A 118 10.96 -7.95 -4.63
N HIS A 119 11.35 -6.76 -4.15
CA HIS A 119 11.13 -5.52 -4.88
C HIS A 119 11.89 -5.50 -6.21
N GLU A 120 13.14 -5.97 -6.24
CA GLU A 120 13.94 -6.03 -7.46
C GLU A 120 13.41 -7.08 -8.44
N ALA A 121 13.04 -8.26 -7.97
CA ALA A 121 12.45 -9.30 -8.82
C ALA A 121 11.15 -8.81 -9.48
N LEU A 122 10.26 -8.17 -8.70
CA LEU A 122 9.04 -7.55 -9.24
C LEU A 122 9.35 -6.42 -10.23
N ARG A 123 10.33 -5.57 -9.93
CA ARG A 123 10.73 -4.47 -10.80
C ARG A 123 11.17 -4.98 -12.18
N VAL A 124 11.98 -6.03 -12.21
CA VAL A 124 12.43 -6.68 -13.45
C VAL A 124 11.24 -7.28 -14.20
N ALA A 125 10.42 -8.07 -13.54
CA ALA A 125 9.26 -8.73 -14.15
C ALA A 125 8.26 -7.72 -14.74
N LEU A 126 7.92 -6.66 -14.00
CA LEU A 126 7.03 -5.59 -14.47
C LEU A 126 7.63 -4.83 -15.66
N THR A 127 8.94 -4.56 -15.64
CA THR A 127 9.63 -3.88 -16.76
C THR A 127 9.57 -4.74 -18.02
N ASN A 128 9.83 -6.04 -17.91
CA ASN A 128 9.78 -6.96 -19.03
C ASN A 128 8.36 -7.13 -19.61
N ALA A 129 7.35 -6.97 -18.75
CA ALA A 129 5.93 -6.97 -19.17
C ALA A 129 5.45 -5.63 -19.75
N GLY A 130 6.33 -4.65 -19.94
CA GLY A 130 5.95 -3.33 -20.48
C GLY A 130 5.41 -2.35 -19.45
N LEU A 131 5.40 -2.70 -18.16
CA LEU A 131 4.92 -1.85 -17.07
C LEU A 131 6.06 -1.06 -16.38
N GLY A 132 7.20 -0.87 -17.03
CA GLY A 132 8.38 -0.18 -16.49
C GLY A 132 8.12 1.29 -16.06
N GLY A 133 7.08 1.93 -16.57
CA GLY A 133 6.63 3.24 -16.09
C GLY A 133 6.23 3.24 -14.61
N ALA A 134 5.61 2.17 -14.13
CA ALA A 134 5.16 2.00 -12.76
C ALA A 134 6.30 1.63 -11.78
N THR A 135 7.47 1.27 -12.30
CA THR A 135 8.64 0.88 -11.47
C THR A 135 9.58 2.03 -11.16
N ARG A 136 9.24 3.23 -11.62
CA ARG A 136 10.02 4.45 -11.35
C ARG A 136 9.65 5.01 -9.99
N GLY A 137 10.64 5.45 -9.25
CA GLY A 137 10.44 6.06 -7.93
C GLY A 137 11.22 5.34 -6.84
N ASP A 138 11.29 6.00 -5.70
CA ASP A 138 11.98 5.47 -4.54
C ASP A 138 11.02 4.59 -3.73
N PHE A 139 11.46 3.40 -3.39
CA PHE A 139 10.70 2.49 -2.56
C PHE A 139 11.01 2.73 -1.09
N ALA A 140 10.03 3.13 -0.32
CA ALA A 140 10.09 3.26 1.12
C ALA A 140 9.07 2.30 1.74
N PRO A 141 9.51 1.12 2.25
CA PRO A 141 8.59 0.13 2.79
C PRO A 141 7.92 0.64 4.07
N HIS A 142 6.59 0.76 4.03
CA HIS A 142 5.80 1.26 5.13
C HIS A 142 4.39 0.67 5.14
N ILE A 143 3.78 0.66 6.32
CA ILE A 143 2.36 0.40 6.52
C ILE A 143 1.71 1.68 7.00
N THR A 144 0.70 2.18 6.29
CA THR A 144 -0.07 3.36 6.72
C THR A 144 -1.03 2.95 7.85
N LEU A 145 -0.97 3.68 8.96
CA LEU A 145 -1.80 3.45 10.14
C LEU A 145 -3.03 4.37 10.16
N THR A 146 -2.86 5.61 9.72
CA THR A 146 -3.93 6.61 9.60
C THR A 146 -3.49 7.77 8.71
N TYR A 147 -4.45 8.63 8.36
CA TYR A 147 -4.23 9.91 7.69
C TYR A 147 -4.77 11.02 8.57
N ASP A 148 -3.90 11.82 9.20
CA ASP A 148 -4.30 12.87 10.14
C ASP A 148 -3.64 14.21 9.83
N LYS A 149 -4.16 15.30 10.41
CA LYS A 149 -3.57 16.64 10.31
C LYS A 149 -2.38 16.83 11.26
N VAL A 150 -2.29 15.99 12.28
CA VAL A 150 -1.18 15.99 13.22
C VAL A 150 0.06 15.39 12.57
N ARG A 151 1.16 16.12 12.63
CA ARG A 151 2.44 15.66 12.08
C ARG A 151 3.36 15.17 13.18
N VAL A 152 3.74 13.91 13.12
CA VAL A 152 4.62 13.26 14.09
C VAL A 152 6.03 13.13 13.52
N LYS A 153 7.04 13.54 14.31
CA LYS A 153 8.46 13.33 13.97
C LYS A 153 8.82 11.84 14.08
N PRO A 154 9.80 11.37 13.29
CA PRO A 154 10.27 10.00 13.38
C PRO A 154 10.69 9.62 14.80
N HIS A 155 10.18 8.49 15.33
CA HIS A 155 10.62 7.91 16.59
C HIS A 155 10.50 6.38 16.58
N ALA A 156 11.21 5.73 17.50
CA ALA A 156 11.20 4.28 17.64
C ALA A 156 9.92 3.79 18.32
N VAL A 157 9.51 2.58 17.97
CA VAL A 157 8.48 1.79 18.63
C VAL A 157 8.99 0.38 18.91
N ASP A 158 8.29 -0.37 19.76
CA ASP A 158 8.60 -1.79 19.96
C ASP A 158 8.55 -2.53 18.61
N PRO A 159 9.56 -3.37 18.31
CA PRO A 159 9.65 -4.02 17.02
C PRO A 159 8.46 -4.96 16.76
N ILE A 160 7.91 -4.88 15.56
CA ILE A 160 6.95 -5.86 15.05
C ILE A 160 7.64 -6.63 13.93
N GLU A 161 7.81 -7.92 14.13
CA GLU A 161 8.40 -8.84 13.16
C GLU A 161 7.31 -9.56 12.39
N TRP A 162 7.56 -9.79 11.11
CA TRP A 162 6.65 -10.44 10.19
C TRP A 162 7.44 -11.25 9.15
N ILE A 163 6.96 -12.45 8.82
CA ILE A 163 7.46 -13.25 7.70
C ILE A 163 6.58 -12.99 6.48
N VAL A 164 7.14 -12.37 5.45
CA VAL A 164 6.47 -12.16 4.17
C VAL A 164 6.48 -13.49 3.41
N LYS A 165 5.30 -14.09 3.24
CA LYS A 165 5.13 -15.41 2.60
C LYS A 165 4.48 -15.33 1.23
N ASP A 166 3.90 -14.22 0.90
CA ASP A 166 3.23 -13.96 -0.38
C ASP A 166 3.11 -12.47 -0.68
N PHE A 167 2.71 -12.16 -1.88
CA PHE A 167 2.27 -10.82 -2.29
C PHE A 167 1.02 -10.92 -3.16
N VAL A 168 0.28 -9.82 -3.26
CA VAL A 168 -1.05 -9.77 -3.91
C VAL A 168 -1.13 -8.63 -4.91
N LEU A 169 -1.92 -8.82 -5.95
CA LEU A 169 -2.39 -7.76 -6.83
C LEU A 169 -3.75 -7.29 -6.33
N ILE A 170 -3.86 -6.01 -6.00
CA ILE A 170 -5.05 -5.42 -5.39
C ILE A 170 -5.67 -4.41 -6.34
N HIS A 171 -6.99 -4.50 -6.49
CA HIS A 171 -7.86 -3.49 -7.02
C HIS A 171 -8.58 -2.78 -5.88
N SER A 172 -8.45 -1.46 -5.81
CA SER A 172 -9.12 -0.61 -4.84
C SER A 172 -9.92 0.49 -5.53
N ALA A 173 -11.22 0.49 -5.32
CA ALA A 173 -12.08 1.59 -5.76
C ALA A 173 -11.90 2.77 -4.79
N LEU A 174 -11.25 3.86 -5.24
CA LEU A 174 -10.97 5.02 -4.40
C LEU A 174 -12.26 5.65 -3.86
N GLY A 175 -12.29 5.86 -2.53
CA GLY A 175 -13.48 6.35 -1.83
C GLY A 175 -14.43 5.26 -1.36
N LYS A 176 -14.17 3.99 -1.70
CA LYS A 176 -14.80 2.81 -1.09
C LYS A 176 -13.73 2.04 -0.35
N THR A 177 -14.01 1.65 0.87
CA THR A 177 -13.07 0.89 1.71
C THR A 177 -13.07 -0.60 1.28
N THR A 178 -12.71 -0.87 0.01
CA THR A 178 -12.68 -2.24 -0.52
C THR A 178 -11.35 -2.51 -1.21
N HIS A 179 -10.71 -3.62 -0.84
CA HIS A 179 -9.54 -4.17 -1.49
C HIS A 179 -9.92 -5.53 -2.10
N ASN A 180 -10.12 -5.56 -3.41
CA ASN A 180 -10.38 -6.80 -4.15
C ASN A 180 -9.04 -7.42 -4.54
N HIS A 181 -8.76 -8.63 -4.07
CA HIS A 181 -7.54 -9.36 -4.44
C HIS A 181 -7.75 -10.01 -5.81
N LEU A 182 -7.02 -9.54 -6.82
CA LEU A 182 -7.08 -10.05 -8.19
C LEU A 182 -6.13 -11.23 -8.42
N GLY A 183 -5.15 -11.42 -7.56
CA GLY A 183 -4.20 -12.53 -7.59
C GLY A 183 -3.32 -12.54 -6.37
N ARG A 184 -2.79 -13.72 -6.01
CA ARG A 184 -1.86 -13.95 -4.89
C ARG A 184 -0.79 -14.94 -5.31
N TRP A 185 0.46 -14.62 -5.03
CA TRP A 185 1.64 -15.42 -5.38
C TRP A 185 2.44 -15.73 -4.12
N PRO A 186 2.59 -17.02 -3.80
CA PRO A 186 3.44 -17.45 -2.69
C PRO A 186 4.90 -17.18 -2.98
N LEU A 187 5.67 -16.97 -1.91
CA LEU A 187 7.13 -16.92 -1.91
C LEU A 187 7.66 -18.26 -1.39
N GLY A 188 8.69 -18.81 -2.08
CA GLY A 188 9.27 -20.12 -1.71
C GLY A 188 10.12 -20.70 -2.80
#